data_924186478dcc20fe8098b6c7e877c60b
#
_entry.id   924186478dcc20fe8098b6c7e877c60b
#
_cell.length_a   1.000
_cell.length_b   1.000
_cell.length_c   1.000
_cell.angle_alpha   90.00
_cell.angle_beta   90.00
_cell.angle_gamma   90.00
#
_symmetry.space_group_name_H-M   'P 1'
#
loop_
_entity.id
_entity.type
_entity.pdbx_description
1 polymer ?
#
loop_
_entity_poly.entity_id
_entity_poly.type
_entity_poly.pdbx_seq_one_letter_code
_entity_poly.pdbx_strand_id
1 'polypeptide(L)'
;MKNLIIDATKEEVFFSVITNLQSYNTSYINSRENFDKFIELLLIFLKKYKVKLKDIEKIFVNQGPGKLSSIRKSIAIAKGIALSTNISLYGFNSKDFDGKNFKKILKLERNRLLNKDLIKPYYSS
;
A
#
# COMPACT_ATOMS: atom_id res chain seq x y z
N MET A 1 -11.31 12.70 1.98
CA MET A 1 -10.41 11.94 1.10
C MET A 1 -9.71 10.86 1.91
N LYS A 2 -9.75 9.60 1.45
CA LYS A 2 -9.09 8.48 2.12
C LYS A 2 -8.10 7.85 1.16
N ASN A 3 -6.87 7.68 1.62
CA ASN A 3 -5.79 7.07 0.86
C ASN A 3 -5.30 5.82 1.59
N LEU A 4 -5.08 4.73 0.86
CA LEU A 4 -4.57 3.49 1.40
C LEU A 4 -3.10 3.33 1.02
N ILE A 5 -2.26 3.02 2.00
CA ILE A 5 -0.85 2.72 1.77
C ILE A 5 -0.59 1.26 2.13
N ILE A 6 0.12 0.56 1.25
CA ILE A 6 0.51 -0.83 1.43
C ILE A 6 2.03 -0.92 1.27
N ASP A 7 2.70 -1.44 2.29
CA ASP A 7 4.14 -1.68 2.25
C ASP A 7 4.44 -3.09 2.77
N ALA A 8 4.84 -3.97 1.89
CA ALA A 8 5.21 -5.35 2.20
C ALA A 8 6.68 -5.64 1.89
N THR A 9 7.53 -4.62 1.90
CA THR A 9 8.92 -4.74 1.48
C THR A 9 9.86 -5.23 2.58
N LYS A 10 9.43 -5.16 3.84
CA LYS A 10 10.30 -5.41 5.01
C LYS A 10 9.81 -6.61 5.83
N GLU A 11 10.34 -6.73 7.04
CA GLU A 11 9.99 -7.83 7.96
C GLU A 11 8.52 -7.76 8.43
N GLU A 12 7.89 -6.61 8.29
CA GLU A 12 6.48 -6.44 8.60
C GLU A 12 5.72 -5.98 7.36
N VAL A 13 4.48 -6.47 7.22
CA VAL A 13 3.53 -5.93 6.26
C VAL A 13 2.82 -4.77 6.94
N PHE A 14 2.86 -3.61 6.31
CA PHE A 14 2.30 -2.37 6.84
C PHE A 14 1.12 -1.91 6.01
N PHE A 15 0.01 -1.59 6.67
CA PHE A 15 -1.16 -0.95 6.07
C PHE A 15 -1.43 0.36 6.77
N SER A 16 -1.80 1.38 6.00
CA SER A 16 -2.23 2.66 6.54
C SER A 16 -3.38 3.23 5.74
N VAL A 17 -4.36 3.81 6.43
CA VAL A 17 -5.37 4.66 5.80
C VAL A 17 -5.17 6.07 6.31
N ILE A 18 -5.01 7.00 5.37
CA ILE A 18 -4.79 8.40 5.68
C ILE A 18 -6.01 9.20 5.24
N THR A 19 -6.57 9.96 6.17
CA THR A 19 -7.65 10.91 5.91
C THR A 19 -7.12 12.33 6.10
N ASN A 20 -7.96 13.33 5.87
CA ASN A 20 -7.58 14.73 6.10
C ASN A 20 -7.27 15.02 7.57
N LEU A 21 -7.84 14.25 8.50
CA LEU A 21 -7.78 14.52 9.92
C LEU A 21 -6.86 13.59 10.69
N GLN A 22 -6.67 12.36 10.21
CA GLN A 22 -5.94 11.35 10.97
C GLN A 22 -5.44 10.21 10.08
N SER A 23 -4.60 9.36 10.66
CA SER A 23 -4.17 8.14 10.01
C SER A 23 -4.41 6.95 10.92
N TYR A 24 -4.76 5.82 10.33
CA TYR A 24 -4.91 4.53 11.00
C TYR A 24 -3.85 3.59 10.44
N ASN A 25 -3.09 2.96 11.31
CA ASN A 25 -1.98 2.10 10.90
C ASN A 25 -2.07 0.74 11.56
N THR A 26 -1.58 -0.28 10.86
CA THR A 26 -1.35 -1.60 11.45
C THR A 26 -0.17 -2.24 10.75
N SER A 27 0.46 -3.20 11.43
CA SER A 27 1.49 -4.02 10.83
C SER A 27 1.37 -5.45 11.32
N TYR A 28 1.82 -6.39 10.49
CA TYR A 28 1.87 -7.81 10.79
C TYR A 28 3.25 -8.33 10.44
N ILE A 29 3.70 -9.37 11.14
CA ILE A 29 4.94 -10.04 10.77
C ILE A 29 4.78 -10.59 9.35
N ASN A 30 5.78 -10.34 8.50
CA ASN A 30 5.79 -10.81 7.12
C ASN A 30 6.17 -12.29 7.06
N SER A 31 5.36 -13.12 7.67
CA SER A 31 5.52 -14.56 7.73
C SER A 31 4.79 -15.24 6.57
N ARG A 32 5.11 -16.51 6.32
CA ARG A 32 4.41 -17.28 5.31
C ARG A 32 2.92 -17.38 5.59
N GLU A 33 2.54 -17.58 6.85
CA GLU A 33 1.13 -17.65 7.25
C GLU A 33 0.40 -16.34 6.92
N ASN A 34 0.99 -15.20 7.28
CA ASN A 34 0.38 -13.91 7.01
C ASN A 34 0.41 -13.56 5.51
N PHE A 35 1.40 -14.05 4.79
CA PHE A 35 1.44 -13.92 3.34
C PHE A 35 0.21 -14.57 2.69
N ASP A 36 -0.16 -15.76 3.14
CA ASP A 36 -1.34 -16.46 2.60
C ASP A 36 -2.65 -15.78 2.98
N LYS A 37 -2.66 -14.99 4.04
CA LYS A 37 -3.84 -14.28 4.54
C LYS A 37 -3.84 -12.78 4.23
N PHE A 38 -3.02 -12.35 3.29
CA PHE A 38 -2.79 -10.93 3.02
C PHE A 38 -4.09 -10.14 2.79
N ILE A 39 -4.96 -10.64 1.91
CA ILE A 39 -6.25 -9.98 1.62
C ILE A 39 -7.13 -9.96 2.87
N GLU A 40 -7.20 -11.07 3.60
CA GLU A 40 -8.01 -11.15 4.82
C GLU A 40 -7.54 -10.13 5.85
N LEU A 41 -6.21 -10.02 6.06
CA LEU A 41 -5.64 -9.08 7.00
C LEU A 41 -5.92 -7.63 6.60
N LEU A 42 -5.84 -7.33 5.32
CA LEU A 42 -6.18 -6.00 4.81
C LEU A 42 -7.64 -5.66 5.07
N LEU A 43 -8.55 -6.59 4.77
CA LEU A 43 -9.98 -6.38 4.97
C LEU A 43 -10.33 -6.25 6.45
N ILE A 44 -9.70 -7.03 7.32
CA ILE A 44 -9.87 -6.91 8.77
C ILE A 44 -9.44 -5.53 9.25
N PHE A 45 -8.31 -5.05 8.77
CA PHE A 45 -7.81 -3.71 9.11
C PHE A 45 -8.80 -2.63 8.70
N LEU A 46 -9.28 -2.66 7.46
CA LEU A 46 -10.24 -1.67 6.97
C LEU A 46 -11.53 -1.71 7.78
N LYS A 47 -12.04 -2.90 8.07
CA LYS A 47 -13.26 -3.07 8.84
C LYS A 47 -13.12 -2.54 10.27
N LYS A 48 -11.97 -2.75 10.89
CA LYS A 48 -11.70 -2.26 12.24
C LYS A 48 -11.90 -0.75 12.36
N TYR A 49 -11.52 -0.01 11.34
CA TYR A 49 -11.64 1.44 11.32
C TYR A 49 -12.83 1.94 10.51
N LYS A 50 -13.74 1.03 10.16
CA LYS A 50 -14.98 1.36 9.44
C LYS A 50 -14.72 2.02 8.09
N VAL A 51 -13.66 1.61 7.42
CA VAL A 51 -13.30 2.09 6.09
C VAL A 51 -13.77 1.08 5.06
N LYS A 52 -14.56 1.53 4.09
CA LYS A 52 -15.02 0.69 2.98
C LYS A 52 -14.09 0.89 1.79
N LEU A 53 -13.88 -0.14 0.98
CA LEU A 53 -13.05 -0.03 -0.22
C LEU A 53 -13.55 1.09 -1.13
N LYS A 54 -14.85 1.25 -1.27
CA LYS A 54 -15.44 2.31 -2.11
C LYS A 54 -15.11 3.73 -1.62
N ASP A 55 -14.67 3.88 -0.37
CA ASP A 55 -14.31 5.17 0.20
C ASP A 55 -12.85 5.53 -0.05
N ILE A 56 -12.06 4.58 -0.56
CA ILE A 56 -10.66 4.80 -0.89
C ILE A 56 -10.56 5.49 -2.25
N GLU A 57 -9.84 6.59 -2.32
CA GLU A 57 -9.65 7.34 -3.57
C GLU A 57 -8.36 6.97 -4.28
N LYS A 58 -7.31 6.72 -3.51
CA LYS A 58 -5.99 6.38 -4.05
C LYS A 58 -5.36 5.27 -3.24
N ILE A 59 -4.64 4.38 -3.93
CA ILE A 59 -3.82 3.34 -3.31
C ILE A 59 -2.38 3.61 -3.65
N PHE A 60 -1.53 3.60 -2.64
CA PHE A 60 -0.07 3.73 -2.78
C PHE A 60 0.57 2.42 -2.33
N VAL A 61 1.32 1.77 -3.21
CA VAL A 61 1.98 0.49 -2.90
C VAL A 61 3.48 0.63 -3.06
N ASN A 62 4.23 0.09 -2.11
CA ASN A 62 5.69 0.10 -2.19
C ASN A 62 6.15 -0.96 -3.20
N GLN A 63 6.89 -0.50 -4.22
CA GLN A 63 7.41 -1.34 -5.30
C GLN A 63 8.75 -2.01 -4.96
N GLY A 64 9.33 -1.66 -3.82
CA GLY A 64 10.64 -2.18 -3.41
C GLY A 64 11.75 -1.15 -3.54
N PRO A 65 13.00 -1.60 -3.47
CA PRO A 65 13.40 -3.00 -3.28
C PRO A 65 13.10 -3.54 -1.87
N GLY A 66 13.07 -4.86 -1.74
CA GLY A 66 12.78 -5.56 -0.49
C GLY A 66 12.44 -7.02 -0.73
N LYS A 67 11.58 -7.59 0.10
CA LYS A 67 11.15 -9.00 -0.02
C LYS A 67 10.27 -9.18 -1.26
N LEU A 68 10.87 -9.71 -2.31
CA LEU A 68 10.26 -9.74 -3.65
C LEU A 68 8.93 -10.48 -3.74
N SER A 69 8.81 -11.63 -3.07
CA SER A 69 7.55 -12.39 -3.10
C SER A 69 6.40 -11.61 -2.48
N SER A 70 6.66 -10.93 -1.37
CA SER A 70 5.66 -10.10 -0.68
C SER A 70 5.32 -8.85 -1.49
N ILE A 71 6.32 -8.25 -2.12
CA ILE A 71 6.11 -7.08 -3.00
C ILE A 71 5.22 -7.45 -4.18
N ARG A 72 5.50 -8.59 -4.84
CA ARG A 72 4.67 -9.07 -5.95
C ARG A 72 3.23 -9.30 -5.53
N LYS A 73 3.03 -9.92 -4.37
CA LYS A 73 1.68 -10.18 -3.86
C LYS A 73 0.95 -8.88 -3.54
N SER A 74 1.62 -7.94 -2.87
CA SER A 74 1.01 -6.65 -2.51
C SER A 74 0.61 -5.86 -3.74
N ILE A 75 1.46 -5.85 -4.78
CA ILE A 75 1.15 -5.17 -6.04
C ILE A 75 -0.03 -5.82 -6.75
N ALA A 76 -0.05 -7.16 -6.81
CA ALA A 76 -1.15 -7.89 -7.44
C ALA A 76 -2.48 -7.60 -6.75
N ILE A 77 -2.49 -7.59 -5.41
CA ILE A 77 -3.70 -7.29 -4.63
C ILE A 77 -4.13 -5.84 -4.85
N ALA A 78 -3.19 -4.89 -4.81
CA ALA A 78 -3.49 -3.48 -5.03
C ALA A 78 -4.07 -3.25 -6.44
N LYS A 79 -3.51 -3.91 -7.46
CA LYS A 79 -4.04 -3.85 -8.82
C LYS A 79 -5.46 -4.42 -8.91
N GLY A 80 -5.70 -5.56 -8.26
CA GLY A 80 -7.02 -6.17 -8.25
C GLY A 80 -8.06 -5.25 -7.62
N ILE A 81 -7.74 -4.63 -6.51
CA ILE A 81 -8.63 -3.67 -5.84
C ILE A 81 -8.86 -2.45 -6.74
N ALA A 82 -7.79 -1.89 -7.30
CA ALA A 82 -7.89 -0.71 -8.15
C ALA A 82 -8.77 -0.95 -9.38
N LEU A 83 -8.62 -2.12 -10.01
CA LEU A 83 -9.43 -2.48 -11.18
C LEU A 83 -10.90 -2.68 -10.82
N SER A 84 -11.18 -3.37 -9.71
CA SER A 84 -12.56 -3.70 -9.34
C SER A 84 -13.33 -2.49 -8.82
N THR A 85 -12.65 -1.49 -8.28
CA THR A 85 -13.28 -0.32 -7.65
C THR A 85 -13.00 0.98 -8.39
N ASN A 86 -12.25 0.93 -9.49
CA ASN A 86 -11.87 2.10 -10.27
C ASN A 86 -11.09 3.14 -9.46
N ILE A 87 -10.22 2.66 -8.57
CA ILE A 87 -9.36 3.51 -7.74
C ILE A 87 -8.03 3.71 -8.47
N SER A 88 -7.46 4.92 -8.38
CA SER A 88 -6.13 5.19 -8.92
C SER A 88 -5.05 4.51 -8.07
N LEU A 89 -4.11 3.84 -8.76
CA LEU A 89 -3.01 3.12 -8.12
C LEU A 89 -1.69 3.83 -8.40
N TYR A 90 -0.92 4.06 -7.34
CA TYR A 90 0.40 4.68 -7.43
C TYR A 90 1.45 3.78 -6.79
N GLY A 91 2.63 3.77 -7.38
CA GLY A 91 3.79 3.06 -6.82
C GLY A 91 4.82 4.03 -6.27
N PHE A 92 5.39 3.70 -5.13
CA PHE A 92 6.53 4.42 -4.58
C PHE A 92 7.64 3.42 -4.27
N ASN A 93 8.84 3.90 -4.00
CA ASN A 93 9.96 3.02 -3.68
C ASN A 93 10.33 3.13 -2.20
N SER A 94 11.15 2.19 -1.73
CA SER A 94 11.50 2.12 -0.32
C SER A 94 12.26 3.34 0.20
N LYS A 95 12.82 4.16 -0.67
CA LYS A 95 13.49 5.41 -0.29
C LYS A 95 12.50 6.55 -0.04
N ASP A 96 11.30 6.46 -0.62
CA ASP A 96 10.29 7.50 -0.52
C ASP A 96 9.50 7.45 0.79
N PHE A 97 9.55 6.33 1.49
CA PHE A 97 8.67 6.11 2.64
C PHE A 97 9.37 5.36 3.75
N ASP A 98 9.47 5.95 4.92
CA ASP A 98 10.09 5.37 6.11
C ASP A 98 9.07 4.93 7.18
N GLY A 99 7.80 4.79 6.81
CA GLY A 99 6.72 4.39 7.71
C GLY A 99 6.06 5.54 8.46
N LYS A 100 6.59 6.75 8.35
CA LYS A 100 6.06 7.91 9.10
C LYS A 100 5.86 9.15 8.24
N ASN A 101 6.39 9.15 7.03
CA ASN A 101 6.43 10.36 6.21
C ASN A 101 5.44 10.33 5.05
N PHE A 102 4.14 10.28 5.38
CA PHE A 102 3.07 10.26 4.38
C PHE A 102 3.03 11.52 3.53
N LYS A 103 3.40 12.66 4.11
CA LYS A 103 3.39 13.94 3.39
C LYS A 103 4.32 13.91 2.20
N LYS A 104 5.45 13.21 2.32
CA LYS A 104 6.39 13.05 1.21
C LYS A 104 5.75 12.29 0.05
N ILE A 105 5.05 11.19 0.33
CA ILE A 105 4.38 10.40 -0.71
C ILE A 105 3.32 11.24 -1.41
N LEU A 106 2.49 11.95 -0.66
CA LEU A 106 1.45 12.79 -1.23
C LEU A 106 2.04 13.94 -2.07
N LYS A 107 3.17 14.49 -1.62
CA LYS A 107 3.88 15.52 -2.37
C LYS A 107 4.43 14.98 -3.68
N LEU A 108 5.05 13.78 -3.65
CA LEU A 108 5.56 13.13 -4.85
C LEU A 108 4.44 12.84 -5.85
N GLU A 109 3.28 12.40 -5.39
CA GLU A 109 2.12 12.16 -6.25
C GLU A 109 1.65 13.46 -6.90
N ARG A 110 1.51 14.54 -6.11
CA ARG A 110 1.10 15.84 -6.64
C ARG A 110 2.05 16.37 -7.68
N ASN A 111 3.34 16.07 -7.56
CA ASN A 111 4.38 16.48 -8.51
C ASN A 111 4.55 15.47 -9.65
N ARG A 112 3.69 14.45 -9.73
CA ARG A 112 3.71 13.41 -10.75
C ARG A 112 5.02 12.62 -10.82
N LEU A 113 5.66 12.43 -9.66
CA LEU A 113 6.93 11.71 -9.55
C LEU A 113 6.75 10.23 -9.19
N LEU A 114 5.52 9.77 -8.98
CA LEU A 114 5.22 8.37 -8.72
C LEU A 114 4.70 7.68 -9.99
N ASN A 115 5.01 6.39 -10.11
CA ASN A 115 4.42 5.57 -11.15
C ASN A 115 2.92 5.47 -10.91
N LYS A 116 2.13 5.50 -11.98
CA LYS A 116 0.68 5.41 -11.90
C LYS A 116 0.18 4.26 -12.76
N ASP A 117 -0.65 3.40 -12.17
CA ASP A 117 -1.37 2.28 -12.81
C ASP A 117 -0.48 1.16 -13.35
N LEU A 118 0.64 1.46 -14.02
CA LEU A 118 1.59 0.47 -14.52
C LEU A 118 2.66 0.22 -13.46
N ILE A 119 2.30 -0.55 -12.44
CA ILE A 119 3.15 -0.75 -11.26
C ILE A 119 3.83 -2.11 -11.35
N LYS A 120 5.16 -2.12 -11.18
CA LYS A 120 5.98 -3.34 -11.21
C LYS A 120 6.92 -3.38 -10.02
N PRO A 121 7.30 -4.58 -9.55
CA PRO A 121 8.30 -4.68 -8.50
C PRO A 121 9.65 -4.14 -8.97
N TYR A 122 10.37 -3.48 -8.08
CA TYR A 122 11.77 -3.13 -8.31
C TYR A 122 12.64 -4.27 -7.78
N TYR A 123 13.50 -4.79 -8.64
CA TYR A 123 14.46 -5.80 -8.24
C TYR A 123 15.68 -5.11 -7.66
N SER A 124 16.18 -5.63 -6.53
CA SER A 124 17.44 -5.16 -6.02
C SER A 124 18.57 -5.65 -6.93
N SER A 125 19.39 -4.76 -7.34
CA SER A 125 20.61 -5.10 -8.09
C SER A 125 21.69 -5.59 -7.14
#